data_b7f8609d9292e0d29896ab8d5d897ab2
#
_entry.id   b7f8609d9292e0d29896ab8d5d897ab2
#
_cell.length_a   1.000
_cell.length_b   1.000
_cell.length_c   1.000
_cell.angle_alpha   90.00
_cell.angle_beta   90.00
_cell.angle_gamma   90.00
#
_symmetry.space_group_name_H-M   'P 1'
#
loop_
_entity.id
_entity.type
_entity.pdbx_description
1 polymer ?
#
loop_
_entity_poly.entity_id
_entity_poly.type
_entity_poly.pdbx_seq_one_letter_code
_entity_poly.pdbx_strand_id
1 'polypeptide(L)'
;SDDWDAQIFYFASRGYRCIAHDRRGHGRSDKPWEGHNMDQYADDLAELTAHLGLSDAIHVGHSTGGGEATRYVAQYGKERAAKLVLIGAVPPTLVKSASYPDGAPVEGFDGLRASLAANRADFYWTFPVPFYGYNREGAVLSEAVRQNWWRQAMMGAANAQYECIKAFSETDFSGDLRAIVAPVLILHGEDDQIVPVANGRATAELLKRPT
;
A
#
# COMPACT_ATOMS: atom_id res chain seq x y z
N SER A 1 -10.04 0.22 5.23
CA SER A 1 -10.39 -0.94 6.08
C SER A 1 -11.24 -1.97 5.33
N ASP A 2 -12.32 -1.58 4.66
CA ASP A 2 -13.34 -2.49 4.10
C ASP A 2 -12.80 -3.49 3.05
N ASP A 3 -11.71 -3.18 2.36
CA ASP A 3 -11.04 -4.12 1.44
C ASP A 3 -10.45 -5.35 2.15
N TRP A 4 -10.30 -5.29 3.46
CA TRP A 4 -9.76 -6.39 4.26
C TRP A 4 -10.84 -7.29 4.89
N ASP A 5 -12.12 -7.07 4.60
CA ASP A 5 -13.23 -7.78 5.23
C ASP A 5 -13.10 -9.31 5.15
N ALA A 6 -12.73 -9.83 3.99
CA ALA A 6 -12.57 -11.28 3.79
C ALA A 6 -11.40 -11.84 4.62
N GLN A 7 -10.27 -11.15 4.65
CA GLN A 7 -9.08 -11.55 5.39
C GLN A 7 -9.32 -11.42 6.91
N ILE A 8 -9.96 -10.33 7.34
CA ILE A 8 -10.34 -10.13 8.74
C ILE A 8 -11.27 -11.24 9.19
N PHE A 9 -12.31 -11.56 8.42
CA PHE A 9 -13.23 -12.65 8.72
C PHE A 9 -12.49 -13.98 8.85
N TYR A 10 -11.60 -14.28 7.91
CA TYR A 10 -10.80 -15.51 7.92
C TYR A 10 -9.91 -15.63 9.16
N PHE A 11 -9.14 -14.59 9.48
CA PHE A 11 -8.19 -14.63 10.59
C PHE A 11 -8.88 -14.51 11.95
N ALA A 12 -9.89 -13.65 12.08
CA ALA A 12 -10.64 -13.49 13.32
C ALA A 12 -11.36 -14.79 13.73
N SER A 13 -11.93 -15.52 12.76
CA SER A 13 -12.54 -16.84 13.01
C SER A 13 -11.53 -17.91 13.49
N ARG A 14 -10.23 -17.63 13.40
CA ARG A 14 -9.12 -18.49 13.86
C ARG A 14 -8.44 -17.95 15.11
N GLY A 15 -9.07 -16.99 15.80
CA GLY A 15 -8.60 -16.49 17.09
C GLY A 15 -7.61 -15.33 17.02
N TYR A 16 -7.34 -14.76 15.85
CA TYR A 16 -6.51 -13.56 15.75
C TYR A 16 -7.31 -12.30 16.08
N ARG A 17 -6.71 -11.39 16.82
CA ARG A 17 -7.20 -10.01 16.91
C ARG A 17 -6.79 -9.27 15.64
N CYS A 18 -7.77 -8.95 14.80
CA CYS A 18 -7.54 -8.25 13.54
C CYS A 18 -7.93 -6.78 13.66
N ILE A 19 -7.09 -5.89 13.12
CA ILE A 19 -7.32 -4.46 13.10
C ILE A 19 -7.02 -3.96 11.70
N ALA A 20 -7.97 -3.25 11.09
CA ALA A 20 -7.77 -2.51 9.87
C ALA A 20 -8.22 -1.06 10.06
N HIS A 21 -7.40 -0.13 9.61
CA HIS A 21 -7.71 1.29 9.69
C HIS A 21 -7.88 1.89 8.30
N ASP A 22 -8.57 3.01 8.23
CA ASP A 22 -8.55 3.87 7.05
C ASP A 22 -7.43 4.90 7.24
N ARG A 23 -6.55 5.01 6.27
CA ARG A 23 -5.47 6.02 6.27
C ARG A 23 -6.06 7.42 6.32
N ARG A 24 -5.33 8.41 6.88
CA ARG A 24 -5.73 9.82 6.79
C ARG A 24 -6.12 10.20 5.36
N GLY A 25 -7.15 11.01 5.22
CA GLY A 25 -7.69 11.42 3.94
C GLY A 25 -8.53 10.36 3.21
N HIS A 26 -8.65 9.14 3.75
CA HIS A 26 -9.38 8.03 3.13
C HIS A 26 -10.48 7.49 4.04
N GLY A 27 -11.48 6.86 3.41
CA GLY A 27 -12.55 6.16 4.11
C GLY A 27 -13.24 7.01 5.19
N ARG A 28 -13.29 6.48 6.41
CA ARG A 28 -13.93 7.09 7.58
C ARG A 28 -12.99 7.94 8.45
N SER A 29 -11.68 7.90 8.16
CA SER A 29 -10.71 8.74 8.86
C SER A 29 -10.82 10.21 8.46
N ASP A 30 -10.27 11.09 9.30
CA ASP A 30 -10.22 12.53 9.07
C ASP A 30 -9.55 12.85 7.73
N LYS A 31 -9.96 13.97 7.14
CA LYS A 31 -9.52 14.43 5.82
C LYS A 31 -8.76 15.75 5.91
N PRO A 32 -7.59 15.77 6.56
CA PRO A 32 -6.76 16.97 6.61
C PRO A 32 -6.33 17.36 5.20
N TRP A 33 -5.99 18.64 5.02
CA TRP A 33 -5.50 19.12 3.74
C TRP A 33 -4.06 18.68 3.46
N GLU A 34 -3.25 18.49 4.49
CA GLU A 34 -1.80 18.22 4.43
C GLU A 34 -1.42 16.88 5.09
N GLY A 35 -0.15 16.51 4.98
CA GLY A 35 0.40 15.31 5.61
C GLY A 35 0.17 14.03 4.82
N HIS A 36 -0.01 14.13 3.50
CA HIS A 36 -0.23 12.96 2.63
C HIS A 36 1.09 12.43 2.07
N ASN A 37 1.97 11.98 2.95
CA ASN A 37 3.27 11.38 2.63
C ASN A 37 3.55 10.17 3.53
N MET A 38 4.53 9.36 3.18
CA MET A 38 4.81 8.09 3.86
C MET A 38 5.32 8.25 5.28
N ASP A 39 6.01 9.34 5.61
CA ASP A 39 6.45 9.61 6.98
C ASP A 39 5.24 9.83 7.88
N GLN A 40 4.33 10.71 7.47
CA GLN A 40 3.13 10.98 8.24
C GLN A 40 2.19 9.77 8.34
N TYR A 41 2.09 8.94 7.29
CA TYR A 41 1.31 7.70 7.36
C TYR A 41 1.91 6.72 8.37
N ALA A 42 3.23 6.62 8.45
CA ALA A 42 3.91 5.79 9.45
C ALA A 42 3.75 6.35 10.88
N ASP A 43 3.79 7.67 11.04
CA ASP A 43 3.54 8.34 12.33
C ASP A 43 2.10 8.08 12.81
N ASP A 44 1.10 8.24 11.95
CA ASP A 44 -0.30 7.93 12.27
C ASP A 44 -0.48 6.47 12.71
N LEU A 45 0.18 5.55 12.01
CA LEU A 45 0.16 4.13 12.38
C LEU A 45 0.85 3.88 13.71
N ALA A 46 1.93 4.62 14.02
CA ALA A 46 2.63 4.53 15.29
C ALA A 46 1.76 5.03 16.46
N GLU A 47 1.02 6.13 16.26
CA GLU A 47 0.07 6.64 17.24
C GLU A 47 -1.09 5.67 17.46
N LEU A 48 -1.66 5.13 16.36
CA LEU A 48 -2.76 4.16 16.44
C LEU A 48 -2.34 2.89 17.19
N THR A 49 -1.18 2.33 16.85
CA THR A 49 -0.68 1.11 17.52
C THR A 49 -0.38 1.35 18.99
N ALA A 50 0.16 2.52 19.35
CA ALA A 50 0.38 2.92 20.72
C ALA A 50 -0.93 3.09 21.50
N HIS A 51 -1.93 3.79 20.90
CA HIS A 51 -3.25 3.98 21.50
C HIS A 51 -3.97 2.65 21.79
N LEU A 52 -3.83 1.68 20.89
CA LEU A 52 -4.43 0.36 21.02
C LEU A 52 -3.60 -0.61 21.90
N GLY A 53 -2.45 -0.20 22.39
CA GLY A 53 -1.53 -1.00 23.20
C GLY A 53 -1.03 -2.24 22.45
N LEU A 54 -0.72 -2.10 21.16
CA LEU A 54 -0.26 -3.22 20.34
C LEU A 54 1.25 -3.43 20.49
N SER A 55 1.63 -4.66 20.81
CA SER A 55 3.00 -5.17 20.76
C SER A 55 2.99 -6.50 20.01
N ASP A 56 4.14 -6.90 19.49
CA ASP A 56 4.30 -8.17 18.77
C ASP A 56 3.28 -8.39 17.63
N ALA A 57 2.86 -7.30 16.98
CA ALA A 57 1.86 -7.37 15.93
C ALA A 57 2.47 -7.84 14.60
N ILE A 58 1.68 -8.55 13.82
CA ILE A 58 1.98 -8.84 12.42
C ILE A 58 1.38 -7.70 11.59
N HIS A 59 2.25 -6.91 10.95
CA HIS A 59 1.82 -5.84 10.06
C HIS A 59 1.67 -6.38 8.64
N VAL A 60 0.53 -6.11 8.02
CA VAL A 60 0.21 -6.55 6.65
C VAL A 60 -0.06 -5.33 5.80
N GLY A 61 0.73 -5.12 4.75
CA GLY A 61 0.56 -4.01 3.83
C GLY A 61 0.40 -4.48 2.39
N HIS A 62 -0.66 -4.00 1.73
CA HIS A 62 -0.90 -4.23 0.31
C HIS A 62 -0.60 -2.95 -0.47
N SER A 63 0.10 -3.07 -1.62
CA SER A 63 0.38 -1.96 -2.53
C SER A 63 0.98 -0.75 -1.80
N THR A 64 0.35 0.42 -1.87
CA THR A 64 0.69 1.64 -1.11
C THR A 64 0.79 1.39 0.41
N GLY A 65 -0.11 0.55 0.96
CA GLY A 65 -0.06 0.17 2.38
C GLY A 65 1.17 -0.64 2.75
N GLY A 66 1.78 -1.32 1.77
CA GLY A 66 3.09 -1.96 1.95
C GLY A 66 4.22 -0.95 2.16
N GLY A 67 4.16 0.21 1.49
CA GLY A 67 5.09 1.32 1.72
C GLY A 67 4.95 1.90 3.14
N GLU A 68 3.71 2.19 3.55
CA GLU A 68 3.39 2.66 4.91
C GLU A 68 3.89 1.67 5.98
N ALA A 69 3.54 0.37 5.84
CA ALA A 69 3.96 -0.65 6.78
C ALA A 69 5.50 -0.82 6.82
N THR A 70 6.17 -0.72 5.67
CA THR A 70 7.64 -0.76 5.57
C THR A 70 8.27 0.40 6.34
N ARG A 71 7.83 1.64 6.11
CA ARG A 71 8.29 2.83 6.81
C ARG A 71 8.04 2.73 8.32
N TYR A 72 6.83 2.33 8.70
CA TYR A 72 6.47 2.12 10.11
C TYR A 72 7.37 1.08 10.78
N VAL A 73 7.55 -0.10 10.19
CA VAL A 73 8.34 -1.17 10.81
C VAL A 73 9.81 -0.78 10.90
N ALA A 74 10.34 -0.06 9.92
CA ALA A 74 11.73 0.44 9.96
C ALA A 74 11.95 1.45 11.11
N GLN A 75 11.02 2.37 11.31
CA GLN A 75 11.16 3.47 12.28
C GLN A 75 10.71 3.10 13.69
N TYR A 76 9.61 2.35 13.81
CA TYR A 76 8.90 2.10 15.08
C TYR A 76 8.80 0.62 15.46
N GLY A 77 9.15 -0.30 14.53
CA GLY A 77 8.84 -1.72 14.66
C GLY A 77 9.70 -2.50 15.64
N LYS A 78 10.82 -1.95 16.14
CA LYS A 78 11.83 -2.68 16.92
C LYS A 78 11.25 -3.49 18.10
N GLU A 79 10.22 -2.97 18.76
CA GLU A 79 9.56 -3.60 19.91
C GLU A 79 8.04 -3.78 19.68
N ARG A 80 7.55 -3.46 18.49
CA ARG A 80 6.11 -3.44 18.17
C ARG A 80 5.72 -4.37 17.06
N ALA A 81 6.64 -4.72 16.17
CA ALA A 81 6.38 -5.57 15.01
C ALA A 81 7.03 -6.94 15.18
N ALA A 82 6.21 -7.99 15.31
CA ALA A 82 6.69 -9.36 15.27
C ALA A 82 7.09 -9.78 13.85
N LYS A 83 6.30 -9.37 12.85
CA LYS A 83 6.49 -9.72 11.43
C LYS A 83 5.93 -8.65 10.53
N LEU A 84 6.42 -8.62 9.29
CA LEU A 84 5.88 -7.80 8.21
C LEU A 84 5.46 -8.70 7.05
N VAL A 85 4.28 -8.46 6.48
CA VAL A 85 3.79 -9.12 5.27
C VAL A 85 3.54 -8.06 4.21
N LEU A 86 4.17 -8.19 3.07
CA LEU A 86 4.06 -7.30 1.91
C LEU A 86 3.37 -8.02 0.77
N ILE A 87 2.26 -7.48 0.28
CA ILE A 87 1.44 -8.07 -0.79
C ILE A 87 1.39 -7.09 -1.96
N GLY A 88 1.97 -7.44 -3.12
CA GLY A 88 2.01 -6.55 -4.28
C GLY A 88 2.45 -5.13 -3.92
N ALA A 89 3.45 -5.00 -3.04
CA ALA A 89 3.79 -3.77 -2.36
C ALA A 89 4.73 -2.87 -3.18
N VAL A 90 4.61 -1.55 -2.99
CA VAL A 90 5.36 -0.53 -3.74
C VAL A 90 6.87 -0.45 -3.46
N PRO A 91 7.43 -0.85 -2.29
CA PRO A 91 8.87 -0.84 -2.08
C PRO A 91 9.64 -1.68 -3.13
N PRO A 92 10.90 -1.32 -3.45
CA PRO A 92 11.69 -0.24 -2.83
C PRO A 92 11.33 1.16 -3.33
N THR A 93 10.83 1.32 -4.54
CA THR A 93 10.31 2.53 -5.16
C THR A 93 9.66 2.17 -6.49
N LEU A 94 8.79 3.01 -7.04
CA LEU A 94 8.20 2.77 -8.36
C LEU A 94 8.84 3.64 -9.44
N VAL A 95 9.27 4.86 -9.08
CA VAL A 95 9.85 5.80 -10.04
C VAL A 95 11.30 5.44 -10.33
N LYS A 96 11.65 5.53 -11.61
CA LYS A 96 13.03 5.39 -12.10
C LYS A 96 13.95 6.40 -11.42
N SER A 97 15.05 5.90 -10.90
CA SER A 97 16.08 6.70 -10.25
C SER A 97 17.47 6.11 -10.50
N ALA A 98 18.52 6.78 -10.03
CA ALA A 98 19.87 6.24 -10.10
C ALA A 98 20.03 4.94 -9.29
N SER A 99 19.29 4.83 -8.16
CA SER A 99 19.26 3.63 -7.31
C SER A 99 18.29 2.55 -7.82
N TYR A 100 17.35 2.90 -8.69
CA TYR A 100 16.36 1.98 -9.27
C TYR A 100 16.14 2.28 -10.76
N PRO A 101 17.07 1.89 -11.64
CA PRO A 101 17.03 2.22 -13.06
C PRO A 101 15.90 1.54 -13.83
N ASP A 102 15.35 0.44 -13.31
CA ASP A 102 14.24 -0.31 -13.91
C ASP A 102 12.86 0.24 -13.51
N GLY A 103 12.82 1.31 -12.72
CA GLY A 103 11.59 1.98 -12.33
C GLY A 103 10.85 2.62 -13.51
N ALA A 104 9.57 2.90 -13.31
CA ALA A 104 8.75 3.58 -14.31
C ALA A 104 9.08 5.08 -14.41
N PRO A 105 8.93 5.69 -15.59
CA PRO A 105 9.05 7.14 -15.74
C PRO A 105 8.05 7.89 -14.86
N VAL A 106 8.47 8.99 -14.23
CA VAL A 106 7.60 9.81 -13.36
C VAL A 106 6.39 10.37 -14.10
N GLU A 107 6.51 10.61 -15.39
CA GLU A 107 5.43 11.11 -16.26
C GLU A 107 4.19 10.19 -16.27
N GLY A 108 4.38 8.88 -16.09
CA GLY A 108 3.28 7.95 -15.95
C GLY A 108 2.43 8.24 -14.71
N PHE A 109 3.06 8.54 -13.58
CA PHE A 109 2.39 8.90 -12.34
C PHE A 109 1.80 10.31 -12.39
N ASP A 110 2.43 11.25 -13.09
CA ASP A 110 1.86 12.57 -13.41
C ASP A 110 0.57 12.42 -14.24
N GLY A 111 0.55 11.49 -15.20
CA GLY A 111 -0.64 11.13 -15.95
C GLY A 111 -1.77 10.58 -15.06
N LEU A 112 -1.46 9.76 -14.07
CA LEU A 112 -2.45 9.29 -13.09
C LEU A 112 -3.02 10.45 -12.26
N ARG A 113 -2.17 11.36 -11.77
CA ARG A 113 -2.58 12.57 -11.05
C ARG A 113 -3.49 13.46 -11.90
N ALA A 114 -3.11 13.68 -13.15
CA ALA A 114 -3.89 14.49 -14.10
C ALA A 114 -5.27 13.85 -14.37
N SER A 115 -5.33 12.55 -14.58
CA SER A 115 -6.57 11.80 -14.82
C SER A 115 -7.50 11.85 -13.59
N LEU A 116 -6.94 11.67 -12.40
CA LEU A 116 -7.68 11.79 -11.15
C LEU A 116 -8.23 13.22 -10.96
N ALA A 117 -7.43 14.24 -11.23
CA ALA A 117 -7.85 15.63 -11.11
C ALA A 117 -8.92 16.02 -12.14
N ALA A 118 -8.84 15.48 -13.36
CA ALA A 118 -9.79 15.75 -14.42
C ALA A 118 -11.18 15.14 -14.13
N ASN A 119 -11.23 13.87 -13.74
CA ASN A 119 -12.47 13.17 -13.37
C ASN A 119 -12.18 12.00 -12.44
N ARG A 120 -12.23 12.25 -11.14
CA ARG A 120 -11.98 11.25 -10.11
C ARG A 120 -12.94 10.05 -10.17
N ALA A 121 -14.19 10.28 -10.54
CA ALA A 121 -15.21 9.24 -10.60
C ALA A 121 -14.89 8.24 -11.72
N ASP A 122 -14.56 8.72 -12.91
CA ASP A 122 -14.18 7.88 -14.05
C ASP A 122 -12.83 7.20 -13.81
N PHE A 123 -11.86 7.93 -13.22
CA PHE A 123 -10.57 7.35 -12.86
C PHE A 123 -10.75 6.10 -11.99
N TYR A 124 -11.51 6.20 -10.90
CA TYR A 124 -11.73 5.06 -10.01
C TYR A 124 -12.72 4.03 -10.58
N TRP A 125 -13.55 4.39 -11.54
CA TRP A 125 -14.40 3.43 -12.24
C TRP A 125 -13.63 2.55 -13.21
N THR A 126 -12.59 3.07 -13.83
CA THR A 126 -11.79 2.36 -14.85
C THR A 126 -10.59 1.62 -14.27
N PHE A 127 -9.97 2.16 -13.22
CA PHE A 127 -8.76 1.62 -12.62
C PHE A 127 -8.86 0.15 -12.14
N PRO A 128 -10.00 -0.34 -11.62
CA PRO A 128 -10.16 -1.75 -11.24
C PRO A 128 -9.96 -2.75 -12.37
N VAL A 129 -10.10 -2.34 -13.62
CA VAL A 129 -9.95 -3.25 -14.77
C VAL A 129 -8.55 -3.86 -14.84
N PRO A 130 -7.45 -3.08 -14.95
CA PRO A 130 -6.10 -3.64 -14.85
C PRO A 130 -5.74 -4.08 -13.42
N PHE A 131 -6.29 -3.44 -12.38
CA PHE A 131 -5.96 -3.73 -10.99
C PHE A 131 -6.34 -5.16 -10.56
N TYR A 132 -7.51 -5.63 -10.99
CA TYR A 132 -7.97 -7.00 -10.75
C TYR A 132 -7.70 -7.95 -11.92
N GLY A 133 -7.03 -7.51 -12.96
CA GLY A 133 -6.74 -8.31 -14.13
C GLY A 133 -7.98 -8.61 -15.00
N TYR A 134 -9.05 -7.81 -14.92
CA TYR A 134 -10.27 -7.99 -15.70
C TYR A 134 -10.07 -7.81 -17.23
N ASN A 135 -8.93 -7.24 -17.63
CA ASN A 135 -8.49 -7.15 -19.03
C ASN A 135 -7.74 -8.39 -19.52
N ARG A 136 -7.60 -9.43 -18.71
CA ARG A 136 -6.96 -10.69 -19.11
C ARG A 136 -7.97 -11.62 -19.77
N GLU A 137 -7.49 -12.45 -20.69
CA GLU A 137 -8.32 -13.45 -21.35
C GLU A 137 -8.97 -14.39 -20.33
N GLY A 138 -10.26 -14.63 -20.49
CA GLY A 138 -11.04 -15.47 -19.58
C GLY A 138 -11.41 -14.86 -18.24
N ALA A 139 -10.98 -13.63 -17.95
CA ALA A 139 -11.37 -12.94 -16.73
C ALA A 139 -12.85 -12.56 -16.74
N VAL A 140 -13.52 -12.74 -15.60
CA VAL A 140 -14.92 -12.37 -15.41
C VAL A 140 -15.02 -11.17 -14.49
N LEU A 141 -15.44 -10.04 -15.06
CA LEU A 141 -15.67 -8.82 -14.29
C LEU A 141 -16.89 -8.99 -13.36
N SER A 142 -16.68 -8.81 -12.07
CA SER A 142 -17.76 -8.66 -11.11
C SER A 142 -18.10 -7.19 -10.93
N GLU A 143 -19.24 -6.77 -11.48
CA GLU A 143 -19.72 -5.38 -11.31
C GLU A 143 -19.92 -5.01 -9.82
N ALA A 144 -20.33 -5.96 -8.97
CA ALA A 144 -20.48 -5.72 -7.55
C ALA A 144 -19.14 -5.41 -6.86
N VAL A 145 -18.06 -6.14 -7.22
CA VAL A 145 -16.70 -5.87 -6.72
C VAL A 145 -16.23 -4.51 -7.21
N ARG A 146 -16.42 -4.20 -8.48
CA ARG A 146 -16.07 -2.91 -9.07
C ARG A 146 -16.78 -1.74 -8.42
N GLN A 147 -18.11 -1.86 -8.19
CA GLN A 147 -18.90 -0.83 -7.50
C GLN A 147 -18.45 -0.65 -6.04
N ASN A 148 -18.18 -1.73 -5.33
CA ASN A 148 -17.72 -1.65 -3.95
C ASN A 148 -16.35 -0.94 -3.87
N TRP A 149 -15.42 -1.28 -4.77
CA TRP A 149 -14.12 -0.63 -4.87
C TRP A 149 -14.25 0.88 -5.19
N TRP A 150 -15.09 1.22 -6.20
CA TRP A 150 -15.38 2.60 -6.56
C TRP A 150 -15.99 3.39 -5.40
N ARG A 151 -16.97 2.82 -4.71
CA ARG A 151 -17.59 3.42 -3.53
C ARG A 151 -16.57 3.75 -2.45
N GLN A 152 -15.67 2.83 -2.13
CA GLN A 152 -14.62 3.03 -1.15
C GLN A 152 -13.65 4.14 -1.60
N ALA A 153 -13.23 4.13 -2.85
CA ALA A 153 -12.37 5.17 -3.40
C ALA A 153 -13.03 6.57 -3.32
N MET A 154 -14.34 6.67 -3.63
CA MET A 154 -15.08 7.94 -3.58
C MET A 154 -15.28 8.47 -2.15
N MET A 155 -15.10 7.67 -1.11
CA MET A 155 -15.08 8.12 0.29
C MET A 155 -13.82 8.91 0.66
N GLY A 156 -12.74 8.81 -0.10
CA GLY A 156 -11.50 9.56 0.12
C GLY A 156 -11.63 11.04 -0.26
N ALA A 157 -10.77 11.89 0.31
CA ALA A 157 -10.62 13.28 -0.10
C ALA A 157 -9.77 13.37 -1.38
N ALA A 158 -10.16 14.24 -2.31
CA ALA A 158 -9.51 14.34 -3.62
C ALA A 158 -8.04 14.77 -3.51
N ASN A 159 -7.73 15.75 -2.64
CA ASN A 159 -6.36 16.18 -2.37
C ASN A 159 -5.51 15.05 -1.80
N ALA A 160 -6.04 14.30 -0.83
CA ALA A 160 -5.34 13.18 -0.21
C ALA A 160 -4.99 12.09 -1.24
N GLN A 161 -5.92 11.77 -2.11
CA GLN A 161 -5.72 10.78 -3.17
C GLN A 161 -4.72 11.25 -4.23
N TYR A 162 -4.77 12.54 -4.58
CA TYR A 162 -3.82 13.16 -5.51
C TYR A 162 -2.39 13.10 -4.96
N GLU A 163 -2.18 13.54 -3.73
CA GLU A 163 -0.88 13.52 -3.06
C GLU A 163 -0.40 12.09 -2.76
N CYS A 164 -1.33 11.16 -2.48
CA CYS A 164 -0.99 9.76 -2.25
C CYS A 164 -0.32 9.11 -3.48
N ILE A 165 -0.66 9.54 -4.71
CA ILE A 165 0.02 9.06 -5.92
C ILE A 165 1.51 9.40 -5.84
N LYS A 166 1.86 10.62 -5.45
CA LYS A 166 3.26 11.02 -5.24
C LYS A 166 3.90 10.22 -4.11
N ALA A 167 3.20 10.09 -2.98
CA ALA A 167 3.70 9.37 -1.82
C ALA A 167 4.09 7.93 -2.16
N PHE A 168 3.25 7.18 -2.87
CA PHE A 168 3.55 5.78 -3.16
C PHE A 168 4.53 5.58 -4.32
N SER A 169 4.60 6.51 -5.27
CA SER A 169 5.43 6.35 -6.46
C SER A 169 6.86 6.86 -6.27
N GLU A 170 7.04 7.99 -5.58
CA GLU A 170 8.31 8.71 -5.51
C GLU A 170 9.10 8.45 -4.21
N THR A 171 8.49 7.81 -3.20
CA THR A 171 9.23 7.49 -1.97
C THR A 171 10.21 6.35 -2.20
N ASP A 172 11.48 6.56 -1.80
CA ASP A 172 12.50 5.52 -1.76
C ASP A 172 12.50 4.86 -0.36
N PHE A 173 12.16 3.57 -0.31
CA PHE A 173 12.14 2.75 0.90
C PHE A 173 13.41 1.91 1.08
N SER A 174 14.44 2.11 0.25
CA SER A 174 15.65 1.27 0.28
C SER A 174 16.36 1.32 1.63
N GLY A 175 16.36 2.51 2.27
CA GLY A 175 16.90 2.68 3.61
C GLY A 175 16.08 1.95 4.68
N ASP A 176 14.76 2.03 4.57
CA ASP A 176 13.82 1.36 5.48
C ASP A 176 14.00 -0.16 5.41
N LEU A 177 14.03 -0.72 4.19
CA LEU A 177 14.19 -2.17 3.99
C LEU A 177 15.46 -2.71 4.61
N ARG A 178 16.57 -1.97 4.50
CA ARG A 178 17.85 -2.36 5.15
C ARG A 178 17.81 -2.27 6.68
N ALA A 179 16.97 -1.41 7.23
CA ALA A 179 16.82 -1.19 8.67
C ALA A 179 15.88 -2.21 9.35
N ILE A 180 14.99 -2.86 8.60
CA ILE A 180 14.03 -3.82 9.14
C ILE A 180 14.74 -5.04 9.70
N VAL A 181 14.44 -5.39 10.96
CA VAL A 181 14.95 -6.56 11.67
C VAL A 181 13.93 -7.69 11.80
N ALA A 182 12.65 -7.36 11.73
CA ALA A 182 11.56 -8.33 11.80
C ALA A 182 11.59 -9.28 10.58
N PRO A 183 11.14 -10.53 10.71
CA PRO A 183 10.93 -11.40 9.57
C PRO A 183 9.92 -10.80 8.59
N VAL A 184 10.23 -10.84 7.29
CA VAL A 184 9.37 -10.32 6.22
C VAL A 184 8.93 -11.44 5.29
N LEU A 185 7.61 -11.51 5.03
CA LEU A 185 7.03 -12.34 3.98
C LEU A 185 6.62 -11.43 2.82
N ILE A 186 7.05 -11.76 1.62
CA ILE A 186 6.67 -11.07 0.38
C ILE A 186 5.79 -12.00 -0.45
N LEU A 187 4.60 -11.53 -0.79
CA LEU A 187 3.66 -12.17 -1.71
C LEU A 187 3.46 -11.24 -2.90
N HIS A 188 3.74 -11.71 -4.12
CA HIS A 188 3.64 -10.87 -5.30
C HIS A 188 3.17 -11.68 -6.50
N GLY A 189 2.18 -11.16 -7.23
CA GLY A 189 1.70 -11.76 -8.47
C GLY A 189 2.73 -11.64 -9.59
N GLU A 190 2.98 -12.71 -10.33
CA GLU A 190 3.93 -12.66 -11.46
C GLU A 190 3.44 -11.75 -12.60
N ASP A 191 2.13 -11.64 -12.78
CA ASP A 191 1.46 -10.78 -13.77
C ASP A 191 0.80 -9.54 -13.13
N ASP A 192 1.38 -9.01 -12.06
CA ASP A 192 0.91 -7.76 -11.47
C ASP A 192 1.15 -6.60 -12.45
N GLN A 193 0.05 -6.00 -12.91
CA GLN A 193 0.04 -4.93 -13.92
C GLN A 193 0.22 -3.53 -13.30
N ILE A 194 0.17 -3.42 -11.98
CA ILE A 194 0.22 -2.14 -11.25
C ILE A 194 1.59 -1.96 -10.60
N VAL A 195 2.02 -2.95 -9.83
CA VAL A 195 3.35 -2.99 -9.22
C VAL A 195 4.09 -4.20 -9.79
N PRO A 196 5.07 -4.02 -10.68
CA PRO A 196 5.76 -5.15 -11.30
C PRO A 196 6.38 -6.10 -10.26
N VAL A 197 6.34 -7.41 -10.51
CA VAL A 197 6.95 -8.42 -9.62
C VAL A 197 8.44 -8.16 -9.37
N ALA A 198 9.11 -7.42 -10.25
CA ALA A 198 10.49 -6.95 -10.06
C ALA A 198 10.66 -6.15 -8.76
N ASN A 199 9.65 -5.38 -8.34
CA ASN A 199 9.66 -4.66 -7.05
C ASN A 199 9.73 -5.63 -5.88
N GLY A 200 8.94 -6.69 -5.88
CA GLY A 200 8.99 -7.73 -4.85
C GLY A 200 10.36 -8.42 -4.77
N ARG A 201 10.97 -8.70 -5.92
CA ARG A 201 12.33 -9.27 -6.01
C ARG A 201 13.38 -8.29 -5.47
N ALA A 202 13.35 -7.03 -5.90
CA ALA A 202 14.25 -5.99 -5.42
C ALA A 202 14.10 -5.75 -3.90
N THR A 203 12.87 -5.79 -3.39
CA THR A 203 12.59 -5.72 -1.95
C THR A 203 13.26 -6.88 -1.21
N ALA A 204 13.15 -8.12 -1.72
CA ALA A 204 13.77 -9.28 -1.11
C ALA A 204 15.31 -9.17 -1.09
N GLU A 205 15.92 -8.63 -2.15
CA GLU A 205 17.37 -8.40 -2.19
C GLU A 205 17.83 -7.39 -1.13
N LEU A 206 17.09 -6.31 -0.93
CA LEU A 206 17.44 -5.28 0.06
C LEU A 206 17.25 -5.75 1.51
N LEU A 207 16.33 -6.70 1.74
CA LEU A 207 16.10 -7.33 3.04
C LEU A 207 17.14 -8.42 3.38
N LYS A 208 17.88 -8.91 2.39
CA LYS A 208 18.93 -9.90 2.63
C LYS A 208 20.00 -9.30 3.53
N ARG A 209 20.18 -9.90 4.70
CA ARG A 209 21.31 -9.62 5.58
C ARG A 209 22.45 -10.54 5.20
N PRO A 210 23.70 -10.08 5.30
CA PRO A 210 24.81 -11.02 5.35
C PRO A 210 24.55 -11.96 6.53
N THR A 211 24.42 -13.24 6.26
CA THR A 211 24.42 -14.31 7.25
C THR A 211 25.78 -14.40 7.91
#